data_3658bc214b18ee839ad0570223466eed
#
_entry.id   3658bc214b18ee839ad0570223466eed
#
_cell.length_a   1.000
_cell.length_b   1.000
_cell.length_c   1.000
_cell.angle_alpha   90.00
_cell.angle_beta   90.00
_cell.angle_gamma   90.00
#
_symmetry.space_group_name_H-M   'P 1'
#
loop_
_entity.id
_entity.type
_entity.pdbx_description
1 polymer ?
#
loop_
_entity_poly.entity_id
_entity_poly.type
_entity_poly.pdbx_seq_one_letter_code
_entity_poly.pdbx_strand_id
1 'polypeptide(L)'
;MTVPRLDDYREVAPRGTVDLLRRLAERLKGRRFLHVNASRFGGGSPETLNRLVPMTRDLGIDAAWEVIVGDPEFYAAVQALELGLAGAERVITEAALRSFSETAAANAAKLSLEADLVMVHDLAPLLLVRHRPGRGRWVWRCQGDLSRAYRRIWYLVRRDLERYDAAVFSLPKFAQALTIPSLIIEPSVDPLSEKNRDLSRREAREILDRLGVPRDKPILLQVAPYARTKGSADVIQAYRLAKKYVDCRLVLAGGGGMDPAKSDPGLAEADEAVTRDPDIHRLMLPPEAALEINALQRAAAIVLHMPLQEDFGLAVAEAMWKGKPVIGSFAGGIPAQVISEVTGYVVNSVEGAAFRVRQLLQNPDLLARLGGAAREYVRRSFLITRHLGDYLALLATLTA
;
A
#
# COMPACT_ATOMS: atom_id res chain seq x y z
N MET A 1 12.26 -8.95 -16.96
CA MET A 1 11.00 -8.69 -17.69
C MET A 1 10.97 -7.26 -18.19
N THR A 2 10.37 -7.03 -19.37
CA THR A 2 10.13 -5.68 -19.89
C THR A 2 9.07 -5.00 -19.03
N VAL A 3 9.26 -3.71 -18.75
CA VAL A 3 8.24 -2.90 -18.04
C VAL A 3 7.00 -2.82 -18.92
N PRO A 4 5.78 -3.17 -18.42
CA PRO A 4 4.56 -3.07 -19.20
C PRO A 4 4.34 -1.64 -19.71
N ARG A 5 3.89 -1.53 -20.97
CA ARG A 5 3.49 -0.26 -21.60
C ARG A 5 2.03 0.03 -21.29
N LEU A 6 1.61 1.27 -21.47
CA LEU A 6 0.23 1.66 -21.19
C LEU A 6 -0.80 0.82 -21.97
N ASP A 7 -0.50 0.43 -23.23
CA ASP A 7 -1.41 -0.38 -24.03
C ASP A 7 -1.62 -1.80 -23.48
N ASP A 8 -0.68 -2.36 -22.74
CA ASP A 8 -0.81 -3.68 -22.12
C ASP A 8 -1.95 -3.74 -21.07
N TYR A 9 -2.38 -2.56 -20.58
CA TYR A 9 -3.48 -2.45 -19.62
C TYR A 9 -4.87 -2.45 -20.28
N ARG A 10 -5.00 -2.46 -21.63
CA ARG A 10 -6.31 -2.42 -22.30
C ARG A 10 -7.23 -3.56 -21.93
N GLU A 11 -6.67 -4.76 -21.75
CA GLU A 11 -7.44 -5.97 -21.44
C GLU A 11 -7.86 -6.06 -19.96
N VAL A 12 -7.10 -5.40 -19.06
CA VAL A 12 -7.32 -5.51 -17.61
C VAL A 12 -8.04 -4.31 -17.01
N ALA A 13 -7.83 -3.11 -17.55
CA ALA A 13 -8.50 -1.88 -17.11
C ALA A 13 -9.97 -1.82 -17.61
N PRO A 14 -10.81 -0.94 -17.05
CA PRO A 14 -12.12 -0.65 -17.62
C PRO A 14 -12.00 -0.19 -19.07
N ARG A 15 -12.98 -0.62 -19.89
CA ARG A 15 -13.01 -0.29 -21.32
C ARG A 15 -12.90 1.22 -21.55
N GLY A 16 -12.04 1.65 -22.47
CA GLY A 16 -11.82 3.06 -22.83
C GLY A 16 -10.87 3.82 -21.90
N THR A 17 -10.40 3.23 -20.78
CA THR A 17 -9.50 3.89 -19.84
C THR A 17 -8.21 4.34 -20.52
N VAL A 18 -7.55 3.49 -21.29
CA VAL A 18 -6.28 3.83 -21.98
C VAL A 18 -6.47 4.98 -22.97
N ASP A 19 -7.58 4.97 -23.70
CA ASP A 19 -7.88 6.05 -24.68
C ASP A 19 -8.21 7.37 -23.96
N LEU A 20 -8.88 7.32 -22.82
CA LEU A 20 -9.11 8.49 -21.98
C LEU A 20 -7.78 9.07 -21.48
N LEU A 21 -6.88 8.23 -20.96
CA LEU A 21 -5.56 8.65 -20.48
C LEU A 21 -4.74 9.33 -21.59
N ARG A 22 -4.76 8.77 -22.81
CA ARG A 22 -4.11 9.38 -23.97
C ARG A 22 -4.67 10.77 -24.30
N ARG A 23 -6.01 10.90 -24.31
CA ARG A 23 -6.66 12.20 -24.53
C ARG A 23 -6.34 13.24 -23.46
N LEU A 24 -6.31 12.84 -22.18
CA LEU A 24 -5.93 13.74 -21.09
C LEU A 24 -4.48 14.21 -21.24
N ALA A 25 -3.58 13.31 -21.65
CA ALA A 25 -2.17 13.61 -21.79
C ALA A 25 -1.83 14.52 -23.00
N GLU A 26 -2.69 14.61 -24.03
CA GLU A 26 -2.41 15.42 -25.22
C GLU A 26 -2.03 16.89 -24.89
N ARG A 27 -2.71 17.48 -23.91
CA ARG A 27 -2.46 18.86 -23.45
C ARG A 27 -1.27 18.98 -22.50
N LEU A 28 -0.71 17.86 -22.08
CA LEU A 28 0.37 17.79 -21.10
C LEU A 28 1.70 17.34 -21.72
N LYS A 29 1.73 17.08 -23.04
CA LYS A 29 2.95 16.69 -23.75
C LYS A 29 4.05 17.72 -23.56
N GLY A 30 5.27 17.23 -23.26
CA GLY A 30 6.43 18.06 -23.00
C GLY A 30 6.46 18.73 -21.62
N ARG A 31 5.39 18.64 -20.81
CA ARG A 31 5.44 19.10 -19.42
C ARG A 31 6.40 18.19 -18.63
N ARG A 32 7.18 18.81 -17.76
CA ARG A 32 8.10 18.10 -16.87
C ARG A 32 7.42 17.80 -15.54
N PHE A 33 7.29 16.51 -15.21
CA PHE A 33 6.75 16.01 -13.95
C PHE A 33 7.82 15.26 -13.18
N LEU A 34 8.30 15.85 -12.08
CA LEU A 34 9.34 15.30 -11.24
C LEU A 34 8.74 14.65 -9.98
N HIS A 35 9.10 13.40 -9.73
CA HIS A 35 8.84 12.71 -8.45
C HIS A 35 10.13 12.68 -7.63
N VAL A 36 10.03 12.93 -6.31
CA VAL A 36 11.17 12.82 -5.38
C VAL A 36 10.75 12.01 -4.17
N ASN A 37 11.52 10.96 -3.85
CA ASN A 37 11.34 10.16 -2.63
C ASN A 37 12.67 9.74 -1.99
N ALA A 38 12.64 8.83 -0.99
CA ALA A 38 13.81 8.40 -0.25
C ALA A 38 14.43 7.08 -0.75
N SER A 39 13.77 6.33 -1.64
CA SER A 39 14.27 5.02 -2.09
C SER A 39 13.70 4.65 -3.46
N ARG A 40 14.46 3.87 -4.23
CA ARG A 40 13.99 3.20 -5.44
C ARG A 40 13.41 1.81 -5.19
N PHE A 41 13.56 1.30 -3.99
CA PHE A 41 13.21 -0.06 -3.61
C PHE A 41 12.23 -0.08 -2.44
N GLY A 42 11.54 -1.20 -2.27
CA GLY A 42 10.54 -1.42 -1.24
C GLY A 42 9.12 -1.24 -1.72
N GLY A 43 8.16 -1.41 -0.81
CA GLY A 43 6.73 -1.21 -1.08
C GLY A 43 6.31 0.26 -1.07
N GLY A 44 5.03 0.52 -1.32
CA GLY A 44 4.47 1.87 -1.27
C GLY A 44 4.86 2.74 -2.47
N SER A 45 5.42 3.92 -2.21
CA SER A 45 5.80 4.90 -3.24
C SER A 45 6.73 4.31 -4.31
N PRO A 46 7.83 3.59 -3.98
CA PRO A 46 8.72 3.00 -4.99
C PRO A 46 8.02 2.01 -5.93
N GLU A 47 7.20 1.09 -5.38
CA GLU A 47 6.46 0.11 -6.19
C GLU A 47 5.54 0.81 -7.21
N THR A 48 4.84 1.85 -6.76
CA THR A 48 3.95 2.65 -7.60
C THR A 48 4.73 3.43 -8.66
N LEU A 49 5.81 4.15 -8.29
CA LEU A 49 6.59 4.98 -9.20
C LEU A 49 7.35 4.17 -10.27
N ASN A 50 7.79 2.96 -9.96
CA ASN A 50 8.38 2.03 -10.93
C ASN A 50 7.45 1.75 -12.12
N ARG A 51 6.14 1.95 -11.96
CA ARG A 51 5.13 1.79 -13.01
C ARG A 51 4.62 3.11 -13.55
N LEU A 52 4.26 4.06 -12.68
CA LEU A 52 3.67 5.33 -13.11
C LEU A 52 4.64 6.16 -13.93
N VAL A 53 5.93 6.22 -13.58
CA VAL A 53 6.90 7.04 -14.33
C VAL A 53 7.07 6.57 -15.78
N PRO A 54 7.32 5.27 -16.09
CA PRO A 54 7.33 4.78 -17.47
C PRO A 54 6.01 5.01 -18.21
N MET A 55 4.86 4.75 -17.59
CA MET A 55 3.55 4.97 -18.22
C MET A 55 3.31 6.44 -18.54
N THR A 56 3.76 7.35 -17.68
CA THR A 56 3.67 8.80 -17.91
C THR A 56 4.54 9.22 -19.08
N ARG A 57 5.74 8.63 -19.22
CA ARG A 57 6.63 8.85 -20.38
C ARG A 57 6.02 8.31 -21.69
N ASP A 58 5.35 7.16 -21.65
CA ASP A 58 4.62 6.61 -22.82
C ASP A 58 3.54 7.55 -23.35
N LEU A 59 3.06 8.47 -22.51
CA LEU A 59 2.09 9.50 -22.87
C LEU A 59 2.74 10.81 -23.43
N GLY A 60 4.08 10.86 -23.54
CA GLY A 60 4.81 12.02 -24.05
C GLY A 60 5.04 13.14 -23.03
N ILE A 61 4.91 12.84 -21.74
CA ILE A 61 5.22 13.74 -20.62
C ILE A 61 6.66 13.47 -20.17
N ASP A 62 7.45 14.51 -19.92
CA ASP A 62 8.82 14.40 -19.38
C ASP A 62 8.75 14.05 -17.88
N ALA A 63 8.48 12.77 -17.58
CA ALA A 63 8.43 12.29 -16.21
C ALA A 63 9.81 11.86 -15.72
N ALA A 64 10.24 12.40 -14.59
CA ALA A 64 11.50 12.08 -13.93
C ALA A 64 11.24 11.56 -12.50
N TRP A 65 12.20 10.78 -11.99
CA TRP A 65 12.16 10.31 -10.61
C TRP A 65 13.56 10.38 -10.00
N GLU A 66 13.68 11.21 -8.99
CA GLU A 66 14.88 11.43 -8.22
C GLU A 66 14.76 10.81 -6.82
N VAL A 67 15.89 10.44 -6.24
CA VAL A 67 15.96 9.87 -4.89
C VAL A 67 16.98 10.66 -4.09
N ILE A 68 16.56 11.08 -2.88
CA ILE A 68 17.47 11.72 -1.94
C ILE A 68 18.44 10.70 -1.33
N VAL A 69 19.60 11.18 -0.93
CA VAL A 69 20.60 10.40 -0.21
C VAL A 69 20.76 10.98 1.19
N GLY A 70 20.63 10.15 2.20
CA GLY A 70 20.85 10.48 3.60
C GLY A 70 21.82 9.52 4.27
N ASP A 71 22.37 9.91 5.39
CA ASP A 71 23.14 9.06 6.28
C ASP A 71 22.22 8.34 7.31
N PRO A 72 22.76 7.41 8.11
CA PRO A 72 21.98 6.70 9.12
C PRO A 72 21.32 7.64 10.16
N GLU A 73 21.96 8.76 10.52
CA GLU A 73 21.44 9.74 11.49
C GLU A 73 20.21 10.44 10.90
N PHE A 74 20.27 10.85 9.64
CA PHE A 74 19.12 11.39 8.91
C PHE A 74 17.94 10.41 8.90
N TYR A 75 18.17 9.15 8.52
CA TYR A 75 17.06 8.18 8.48
C TYR A 75 16.51 7.85 9.86
N ALA A 76 17.32 7.87 10.90
CA ALA A 76 16.85 7.73 12.28
C ALA A 76 15.96 8.93 12.69
N ALA A 77 16.34 10.15 12.28
CA ALA A 77 15.52 11.35 12.51
C ALA A 77 14.18 11.29 11.78
N VAL A 78 14.19 10.86 10.49
CA VAL A 78 12.98 10.66 9.69
C VAL A 78 12.06 9.63 10.36
N GLN A 79 12.60 8.48 10.76
CA GLN A 79 11.83 7.44 11.44
C GLN A 79 11.19 7.93 12.75
N ALA A 80 11.93 8.70 13.54
CA ALA A 80 11.38 9.27 14.78
C ALA A 80 10.23 10.25 14.52
N LEU A 81 10.33 11.06 13.45
CA LEU A 81 9.28 11.98 13.02
C LEU A 81 8.06 11.19 12.47
N GLU A 82 8.27 10.15 11.67
CA GLU A 82 7.20 9.29 11.13
C GLU A 82 6.42 8.58 12.25
N LEU A 83 7.12 8.03 13.25
CA LEU A 83 6.47 7.47 14.43
C LEU A 83 5.64 8.52 15.18
N GLY A 84 6.13 9.75 15.27
CA GLY A 84 5.37 10.86 15.85
C GLY A 84 4.14 11.23 15.02
N LEU A 85 4.24 11.24 13.71
CA LEU A 85 3.11 11.46 12.81
C LEU A 85 2.10 10.29 12.85
N ALA A 86 2.55 9.07 13.15
CA ALA A 86 1.68 7.92 13.40
C ALA A 86 1.05 7.90 14.81
N GLY A 87 1.32 8.93 15.64
CA GLY A 87 0.69 9.11 16.97
C GLY A 87 1.56 8.76 18.17
N ALA A 88 2.78 8.28 17.96
CA ALA A 88 3.68 7.99 19.07
C ALA A 88 4.22 9.30 19.68
N GLU A 89 4.18 9.39 21.02
CA GLU A 89 4.83 10.50 21.71
C GLU A 89 6.36 10.39 21.52
N ARG A 90 6.95 11.39 20.89
CA ARG A 90 8.37 11.46 20.57
C ARG A 90 8.94 12.84 20.85
N VAL A 91 10.18 12.85 21.35
CA VAL A 91 11.00 14.06 21.45
C VAL A 91 12.03 13.99 20.31
N ILE A 92 12.06 15.03 19.48
CA ILE A 92 13.05 15.16 18.42
C ILE A 92 14.14 16.10 18.90
N THR A 93 15.38 15.64 18.87
CA THR A 93 16.52 16.44 19.30
C THR A 93 16.85 17.53 18.29
N GLU A 94 17.52 18.59 18.74
CA GLU A 94 18.01 19.62 17.81
C GLU A 94 19.02 19.06 16.79
N ALA A 95 19.83 18.08 17.20
CA ALA A 95 20.77 17.39 16.29
C ALA A 95 20.01 16.68 15.16
N ALA A 96 18.95 15.94 15.48
CA ALA A 96 18.09 15.29 14.49
C ALA A 96 17.44 16.29 13.51
N LEU A 97 16.98 17.44 14.01
CA LEU A 97 16.42 18.50 13.17
C LEU A 97 17.48 19.17 12.28
N ARG A 98 18.71 19.35 12.78
CA ARG A 98 19.84 19.84 11.98
C ARG A 98 20.17 18.84 10.88
N SER A 99 20.40 17.56 11.19
CA SER A 99 20.68 16.48 10.21
C SER A 99 19.59 16.46 9.13
N PHE A 100 18.30 16.53 9.52
CA PHE A 100 17.17 16.57 8.59
C PHE A 100 17.24 17.78 7.62
N SER A 101 17.59 18.97 8.14
CA SER A 101 17.70 20.19 7.34
C SER A 101 18.94 20.23 6.44
N GLU A 102 20.09 19.81 6.96
CA GLU A 102 21.38 19.78 6.24
C GLU A 102 21.34 18.76 5.09
N THR A 103 20.76 17.59 5.34
CA THR A 103 20.56 16.57 4.29
C THR A 103 19.64 17.09 3.17
N ALA A 104 18.59 17.82 3.50
CA ALA A 104 17.73 18.44 2.47
C ALA A 104 18.50 19.47 1.63
N ALA A 105 19.31 20.33 2.25
CA ALA A 105 20.15 21.31 1.55
C ALA A 105 21.18 20.63 0.65
N ALA A 106 21.86 19.60 1.14
CA ALA A 106 22.85 18.84 0.39
C ALA A 106 22.26 18.13 -0.84
N ASN A 107 21.03 17.60 -0.73
CA ASN A 107 20.32 16.99 -1.86
C ASN A 107 19.82 18.06 -2.84
N ALA A 108 19.29 19.19 -2.36
CA ALA A 108 18.83 20.28 -3.21
C ALA A 108 19.95 20.85 -4.10
N ALA A 109 21.19 20.87 -3.60
CA ALA A 109 22.36 21.29 -4.39
C ALA A 109 22.76 20.31 -5.49
N LYS A 110 22.32 19.05 -5.44
CA LYS A 110 22.69 17.97 -6.36
C LYS A 110 21.59 17.60 -7.34
N LEU A 111 20.34 17.77 -6.94
CA LEU A 111 19.17 17.32 -7.72
C LEU A 111 18.68 18.45 -8.65
N SER A 112 18.26 18.07 -9.85
CA SER A 112 17.57 18.99 -10.76
C SER A 112 16.09 19.09 -10.37
N LEU A 113 15.77 20.09 -9.54
CA LEU A 113 14.42 20.29 -8.99
C LEU A 113 13.52 21.18 -9.88
N GLU A 114 13.98 21.61 -11.05
CA GLU A 114 13.18 22.38 -12.01
C GLU A 114 12.20 21.46 -12.73
N ALA A 115 10.91 21.70 -12.58
CA ALA A 115 9.84 21.01 -13.29
C ALA A 115 8.56 21.85 -13.28
N ASP A 116 7.61 21.56 -14.19
CA ASP A 116 6.27 22.16 -14.11
C ASP A 116 5.53 21.73 -12.85
N LEU A 117 5.68 20.44 -12.47
CA LEU A 117 5.18 19.88 -11.22
C LEU A 117 6.25 19.02 -10.54
N VAL A 118 6.51 19.30 -9.27
CA VAL A 118 7.34 18.48 -8.38
C VAL A 118 6.44 17.79 -7.35
N MET A 119 6.43 16.48 -7.32
CA MET A 119 5.74 15.71 -6.29
C MET A 119 6.74 15.09 -5.31
N VAL A 120 6.69 15.54 -4.09
CA VAL A 120 7.54 15.09 -2.99
C VAL A 120 6.79 14.02 -2.21
N HIS A 121 7.32 12.82 -2.15
CA HIS A 121 6.68 11.66 -1.52
C HIS A 121 7.17 11.46 -0.09
N ASP A 122 6.21 11.41 0.82
CA ASP A 122 6.38 11.14 2.24
C ASP A 122 7.27 12.18 2.97
N LEU A 123 7.83 11.81 4.12
CA LEU A 123 8.46 12.77 5.02
C LEU A 123 9.93 13.06 4.66
N ALA A 124 10.68 12.05 4.26
CA ALA A 124 12.13 12.19 4.11
C ALA A 124 12.56 13.34 3.18
N PRO A 125 11.99 13.54 1.98
CA PRO A 125 12.34 14.67 1.11
C PRO A 125 11.55 15.96 1.40
N LEU A 126 10.73 16.02 2.46
CA LEU A 126 9.82 17.12 2.76
C LEU A 126 10.50 18.50 2.72
N LEU A 127 11.68 18.65 3.34
CA LEU A 127 12.34 19.94 3.49
C LEU A 127 12.98 20.46 2.19
N LEU A 128 12.97 19.68 1.08
CA LEU A 128 13.39 20.19 -0.24
C LEU A 128 12.57 21.42 -0.67
N VAL A 129 11.34 21.56 -0.18
CA VAL A 129 10.50 22.76 -0.47
C VAL A 129 11.14 24.06 -0.04
N ARG A 130 12.05 24.06 0.95
CA ARG A 130 12.81 25.23 1.38
C ARG A 130 13.79 25.73 0.31
N HIS A 131 14.14 24.87 -0.63
CA HIS A 131 15.11 25.09 -1.70
C HIS A 131 14.44 25.06 -3.09
N ARG A 132 13.08 25.21 -3.13
CA ARG A 132 12.35 25.17 -4.40
C ARG A 132 12.83 26.27 -5.36
N PRO A 133 13.05 25.97 -6.65
CA PRO A 133 13.25 26.98 -7.68
C PRO A 133 12.04 27.94 -7.78
N GLY A 134 12.25 29.14 -8.31
CA GLY A 134 11.20 30.13 -8.43
C GLY A 134 10.06 29.80 -9.40
N ARG A 135 10.11 28.66 -10.09
CA ARG A 135 9.11 28.19 -11.07
C ARG A 135 8.61 26.81 -10.70
N GLY A 136 7.43 26.46 -11.23
CA GLY A 136 6.78 25.17 -11.04
C GLY A 136 5.96 25.08 -9.76
N ARG A 137 5.07 24.08 -9.74
CA ARG A 137 4.21 23.77 -8.61
C ARG A 137 4.80 22.63 -7.79
N TRP A 138 4.61 22.69 -6.48
CA TRP A 138 5.14 21.69 -5.55
C TRP A 138 3.99 21.05 -4.78
N VAL A 139 3.93 19.74 -4.81
CA VAL A 139 2.90 18.94 -4.14
C VAL A 139 3.55 17.98 -3.18
N TRP A 140 3.05 17.92 -1.96
CA TRP A 140 3.45 16.90 -1.01
C TRP A 140 2.47 15.72 -1.03
N ARG A 141 2.98 14.51 -1.19
CA ARG A 141 2.21 13.27 -1.20
C ARG A 141 2.46 12.49 0.07
N CYS A 142 1.45 12.37 0.94
CA CYS A 142 1.49 11.54 2.14
C CYS A 142 0.71 10.25 1.93
N GLN A 143 1.34 9.11 2.19
CA GLN A 143 0.68 7.81 2.14
C GLN A 143 0.16 7.35 3.51
N GLY A 144 0.81 7.77 4.60
CA GLY A 144 0.47 7.39 5.96
C GLY A 144 -0.78 8.04 6.53
N ASP A 145 -1.28 7.47 7.61
CA ASP A 145 -2.40 8.01 8.39
C ASP A 145 -1.92 9.07 9.39
N LEU A 146 -2.27 10.33 9.17
CA LEU A 146 -1.96 11.45 10.06
C LEU A 146 -3.08 11.78 11.07
N SER A 147 -4.18 11.04 11.08
CA SER A 147 -5.34 11.35 11.92
C SER A 147 -5.04 11.41 13.42
N ARG A 148 -3.99 10.69 13.84
CA ARG A 148 -3.53 10.61 15.24
C ARG A 148 -2.18 11.26 15.47
N ALA A 149 -1.70 12.11 14.55
CA ALA A 149 -0.37 12.70 14.64
C ALA A 149 -0.13 13.36 16.00
N TYR A 150 1.01 13.06 16.63
CA TYR A 150 1.39 13.67 17.89
C TYR A 150 1.54 15.18 17.70
N ARG A 151 0.79 15.95 18.44
CA ARG A 151 0.59 17.39 18.22
C ARG A 151 1.89 18.18 18.05
N ARG A 152 2.91 17.91 18.86
CA ARG A 152 4.20 18.63 18.78
C ARG A 152 4.92 18.34 17.46
N ILE A 153 4.91 17.10 17.00
CA ILE A 153 5.53 16.69 15.73
C ILE A 153 4.73 17.28 14.57
N TRP A 154 3.39 17.23 14.65
CA TRP A 154 2.54 17.83 13.62
C TRP A 154 2.84 19.31 13.42
N TYR A 155 2.92 20.11 14.48
CA TYR A 155 3.24 21.53 14.37
C TYR A 155 4.64 21.79 13.80
N LEU A 156 5.61 20.92 14.10
CA LEU A 156 6.95 21.01 13.55
C LEU A 156 6.95 20.84 12.03
N VAL A 157 6.24 19.83 11.53
CA VAL A 157 6.19 19.46 10.11
C VAL A 157 5.27 20.38 9.31
N ARG A 158 4.13 20.76 9.88
CA ARG A 158 3.10 21.59 9.24
C ARG A 158 3.65 22.89 8.65
N ARG A 159 4.56 23.58 9.35
CA ARG A 159 5.14 24.86 8.89
C ARG A 159 5.83 24.74 7.52
N ASP A 160 6.45 23.61 7.24
CA ASP A 160 7.08 23.36 5.94
C ASP A 160 6.10 22.79 4.93
N LEU A 161 5.10 22.03 5.37
CA LEU A 161 4.00 21.59 4.52
C LEU A 161 3.21 22.75 3.91
N GLU A 162 2.97 23.81 4.68
CA GLU A 162 2.24 24.99 4.20
C GLU A 162 3.02 25.84 3.16
N ARG A 163 4.25 25.45 2.82
CA ARG A 163 5.02 26.02 1.71
C ARG A 163 4.77 25.33 0.36
N TYR A 164 4.11 24.18 0.38
CA TYR A 164 3.68 23.49 -0.84
C TYR A 164 2.46 24.18 -1.45
N ASP A 165 2.23 23.95 -2.74
CA ASP A 165 1.04 24.48 -3.43
C ASP A 165 -0.20 23.61 -3.17
N ALA A 166 -0.01 22.33 -2.84
CA ALA A 166 -1.07 21.40 -2.44
C ALA A 166 -0.50 20.20 -1.69
N ALA A 167 -1.35 19.49 -0.96
CA ALA A 167 -1.06 18.21 -0.34
C ALA A 167 -1.98 17.11 -0.90
N VAL A 168 -1.48 15.89 -1.03
CA VAL A 168 -2.24 14.72 -1.49
C VAL A 168 -2.20 13.66 -0.40
N PHE A 169 -3.37 13.20 0.03
CA PHE A 169 -3.54 12.15 1.04
C PHE A 169 -4.18 10.90 0.41
N SER A 170 -3.99 9.76 1.06
CA SER A 170 -4.58 8.49 0.61
C SER A 170 -6.08 8.40 0.88
N LEU A 171 -6.56 8.99 1.98
CA LEU A 171 -7.97 9.00 2.38
C LEU A 171 -8.31 10.33 3.08
N PRO A 172 -9.58 10.79 3.02
CA PRO A 172 -9.99 12.01 3.71
C PRO A 172 -9.71 11.98 5.22
N LYS A 173 -9.94 10.83 5.86
CA LYS A 173 -9.72 10.66 7.31
C LYS A 173 -8.24 10.67 7.72
N PHE A 174 -7.31 10.51 6.78
CA PHE A 174 -5.87 10.58 7.05
C PHE A 174 -5.33 12.00 6.98
N ALA A 175 -6.09 12.90 6.37
CA ALA A 175 -5.69 14.29 6.23
C ALA A 175 -5.74 15.03 7.57
N GLN A 176 -4.82 15.97 7.72
CA GLN A 176 -4.85 17.00 8.75
C GLN A 176 -5.23 18.34 8.12
N ALA A 177 -5.76 19.25 8.93
CA ALA A 177 -6.11 20.58 8.46
C ALA A 177 -4.85 21.37 8.07
N LEU A 178 -4.80 21.82 6.81
CA LEU A 178 -3.76 22.65 6.23
C LEU A 178 -4.38 23.90 5.61
N THR A 179 -3.60 24.98 5.47
CA THR A 179 -4.02 26.20 4.78
C THR A 179 -3.93 26.08 3.26
N ILE A 180 -3.26 25.05 2.75
CA ILE A 180 -3.14 24.73 1.32
C ILE A 180 -4.20 23.71 0.89
N PRO A 181 -4.56 23.65 -0.41
CA PRO A 181 -5.48 22.62 -0.92
C PRO A 181 -5.05 21.21 -0.58
N SER A 182 -6.00 20.41 -0.11
CA SER A 182 -5.81 18.99 0.16
C SER A 182 -6.63 18.16 -0.83
N LEU A 183 -5.95 17.24 -1.52
CA LEU A 183 -6.55 16.34 -2.50
C LEU A 183 -6.46 14.91 -2.01
N ILE A 184 -7.37 14.07 -2.48
CA ILE A 184 -7.39 12.66 -2.14
C ILE A 184 -7.05 11.86 -3.41
N ILE A 185 -5.98 11.07 -3.34
CA ILE A 185 -5.62 10.10 -4.37
C ILE A 185 -5.30 8.79 -3.66
N GLU A 186 -6.19 7.83 -3.79
CA GLU A 186 -6.03 6.53 -3.16
C GLU A 186 -4.87 5.74 -3.79
N PRO A 187 -4.14 4.92 -3.02
CA PRO A 187 -3.18 3.97 -3.56
C PRO A 187 -3.80 3.00 -4.56
N SER A 188 -2.96 2.31 -5.32
CA SER A 188 -3.41 1.47 -6.42
C SER A 188 -2.64 0.17 -6.53
N VAL A 189 -3.27 -0.80 -7.20
CA VAL A 189 -2.72 -2.12 -7.54
C VAL A 189 -2.30 -2.10 -9.00
N ASP A 190 -1.09 -2.58 -9.30
CA ASP A 190 -0.68 -2.88 -10.67
C ASP A 190 -1.08 -4.33 -11.03
N PRO A 191 -2.11 -4.51 -11.89
CA PRO A 191 -2.62 -5.85 -12.26
C PRO A 191 -1.62 -6.67 -13.08
N LEU A 192 -0.58 -6.05 -13.65
CA LEU A 192 0.44 -6.71 -14.47
C LEU A 192 1.75 -6.96 -13.73
N SER A 193 1.85 -6.56 -12.46
CA SER A 193 3.00 -6.87 -11.62
C SER A 193 3.07 -8.36 -11.29
N GLU A 194 4.27 -8.88 -10.95
CA GLU A 194 4.44 -10.27 -10.50
C GLU A 194 3.54 -10.63 -9.32
N LYS A 195 3.25 -9.66 -8.47
CA LYS A 195 2.35 -9.82 -7.33
C LYS A 195 0.89 -10.00 -7.74
N ASN A 196 0.48 -9.52 -8.93
CA ASN A 196 -0.95 -9.42 -9.28
C ASN A 196 -1.33 -10.00 -10.64
N ARG A 197 -0.35 -10.23 -11.54
CA ARG A 197 -0.63 -10.82 -12.87
C ARG A 197 -1.33 -12.17 -12.76
N ASP A 198 -2.05 -12.55 -13.77
CA ASP A 198 -2.66 -13.87 -13.79
C ASP A 198 -1.57 -14.96 -13.79
N LEU A 199 -1.83 -16.01 -13.01
CA LEU A 199 -1.03 -17.22 -12.96
C LEU A 199 -1.84 -18.38 -13.55
N SER A 200 -1.19 -19.23 -14.34
CA SER A 200 -1.78 -20.48 -14.75
C SER A 200 -2.00 -21.39 -13.53
N ARG A 201 -2.97 -22.31 -13.62
CA ARG A 201 -3.22 -23.28 -12.54
C ARG A 201 -1.98 -24.12 -12.21
N ARG A 202 -1.15 -24.41 -13.21
CA ARG A 202 0.10 -25.16 -13.04
C ARG A 202 1.12 -24.34 -12.27
N GLU A 203 1.37 -23.10 -12.70
CA GLU A 203 2.31 -22.18 -12.05
C GLU A 203 1.96 -21.94 -10.57
N ALA A 204 0.68 -21.62 -10.31
CA ALA A 204 0.23 -21.42 -8.92
C ALA A 204 0.40 -22.70 -8.08
N ARG A 205 0.14 -23.89 -8.66
CA ARG A 205 0.31 -25.17 -7.98
C ARG A 205 1.78 -25.42 -7.63
N GLU A 206 2.69 -25.26 -8.58
CA GLU A 206 4.13 -25.46 -8.37
C GLU A 206 4.69 -24.56 -7.28
N ILE A 207 4.20 -23.30 -7.18
CA ILE A 207 4.60 -22.38 -6.14
C ILE A 207 4.10 -22.86 -4.77
N LEU A 208 2.83 -23.24 -4.66
CA LEU A 208 2.25 -23.72 -3.39
C LEU A 208 2.91 -25.03 -2.91
N ASP A 209 3.26 -25.93 -3.84
CA ASP A 209 3.95 -27.18 -3.52
C ASP A 209 5.37 -26.88 -2.93
N ARG A 210 6.10 -25.90 -3.51
CA ARG A 210 7.39 -25.45 -2.96
C ARG A 210 7.25 -24.81 -1.58
N LEU A 211 6.14 -24.12 -1.33
CA LEU A 211 5.85 -23.53 -0.02
C LEU A 211 5.34 -24.53 1.01
N GLY A 212 5.11 -25.79 0.61
CA GLY A 212 4.58 -26.82 1.49
C GLY A 212 3.15 -26.56 1.98
N VAL A 213 2.33 -25.83 1.19
CA VAL A 213 0.93 -25.51 1.55
C VAL A 213 -0.02 -26.53 0.94
N PRO A 214 -0.63 -27.43 1.75
CA PRO A 214 -1.60 -28.40 1.29
C PRO A 214 -2.91 -27.72 0.83
N ARG A 215 -3.62 -28.32 -0.14
CA ARG A 215 -4.81 -27.74 -0.78
C ARG A 215 -6.05 -28.60 -0.64
N ASP A 216 -6.01 -29.55 0.26
CA ASP A 216 -7.10 -30.49 0.57
C ASP A 216 -8.26 -29.84 1.32
N LYS A 217 -8.03 -28.66 1.94
CA LYS A 217 -9.02 -27.88 2.68
C LYS A 217 -9.08 -26.42 2.18
N PRO A 218 -10.21 -25.71 2.34
CA PRO A 218 -10.29 -24.29 2.09
C PRO A 218 -9.24 -23.52 2.90
N ILE A 219 -8.50 -22.63 2.24
CA ILE A 219 -7.45 -21.83 2.86
C ILE A 219 -7.99 -20.47 3.31
N LEU A 220 -7.85 -20.16 4.59
CA LEU A 220 -7.91 -18.80 5.11
C LEU A 220 -6.49 -18.24 5.07
N LEU A 221 -6.32 -17.04 4.54
CA LEU A 221 -4.99 -16.45 4.33
C LEU A 221 -4.89 -15.10 5.02
N GLN A 222 -3.80 -14.87 5.76
CA GLN A 222 -3.33 -13.53 6.12
C GLN A 222 -2.00 -13.27 5.41
N VAL A 223 -1.88 -12.12 4.74
CA VAL A 223 -0.61 -11.61 4.20
C VAL A 223 -0.28 -10.31 4.93
N ALA A 224 0.68 -10.37 5.84
CA ALA A 224 1.13 -9.21 6.63
C ALA A 224 2.50 -9.49 7.28
N PRO A 225 3.30 -8.45 7.58
CA PRO A 225 4.45 -8.61 8.48
C PRO A 225 4.01 -9.19 9.83
N TYR A 226 4.89 -9.97 10.48
CA TYR A 226 4.62 -10.54 11.81
C TYR A 226 4.80 -9.50 12.93
N ALA A 227 4.08 -8.39 12.82
CA ALA A 227 4.05 -7.35 13.83
C ALA A 227 2.75 -7.43 14.62
N ARG A 228 2.81 -7.23 15.93
CA ARG A 228 1.63 -7.25 16.82
C ARG A 228 0.49 -6.37 16.31
N THR A 229 0.84 -5.21 15.73
CA THR A 229 -0.15 -4.27 15.16
C THR A 229 -0.88 -4.83 13.93
N LYS A 230 -0.40 -5.92 13.33
CA LYS A 230 -1.02 -6.57 12.15
C LYS A 230 -2.05 -7.64 12.51
N GLY A 231 -2.30 -7.90 13.80
CA GLY A 231 -3.46 -8.65 14.29
C GLY A 231 -3.44 -10.14 13.99
N SER A 232 -2.27 -10.78 13.92
CA SER A 232 -2.17 -12.23 13.68
C SER A 232 -2.84 -13.04 14.81
N ALA A 233 -2.79 -12.57 16.06
CA ALA A 233 -3.48 -13.20 17.19
C ALA A 233 -4.99 -13.27 16.97
N ASP A 234 -5.61 -12.17 16.54
CA ASP A 234 -7.05 -12.09 16.28
C ASP A 234 -7.45 -13.00 15.10
N VAL A 235 -6.61 -13.06 14.06
CA VAL A 235 -6.80 -13.97 12.92
C VAL A 235 -6.73 -15.44 13.33
N ILE A 236 -5.74 -15.82 14.16
CA ILE A 236 -5.60 -17.18 14.71
C ILE A 236 -6.82 -17.53 15.55
N GLN A 237 -7.28 -16.63 16.40
CA GLN A 237 -8.44 -16.86 17.25
C GLN A 237 -9.73 -16.98 16.42
N ALA A 238 -9.93 -16.13 15.41
CA ALA A 238 -11.08 -16.21 14.50
C ALA A 238 -11.09 -17.55 13.74
N TYR A 239 -9.94 -17.98 13.24
CA TYR A 239 -9.80 -19.30 12.63
C TYR A 239 -10.17 -20.43 13.60
N ARG A 240 -9.64 -20.44 14.83
CA ARG A 240 -9.95 -21.47 15.84
C ARG A 240 -11.43 -21.54 16.17
N LEU A 241 -12.11 -20.41 16.26
CA LEU A 241 -13.55 -20.36 16.46
C LEU A 241 -14.32 -20.90 15.26
N ALA A 242 -13.92 -20.54 14.03
CA ALA A 242 -14.55 -21.01 12.81
C ALA A 242 -14.35 -22.52 12.59
N LYS A 243 -13.14 -23.03 12.88
CA LYS A 243 -12.76 -24.45 12.71
C LYS A 243 -13.62 -25.41 13.49
N LYS A 244 -14.27 -24.96 14.57
CA LYS A 244 -15.25 -25.78 15.32
C LYS A 244 -16.45 -26.21 14.49
N TYR A 245 -16.73 -25.53 13.37
CA TYR A 245 -17.94 -25.70 12.57
C TYR A 245 -17.66 -26.00 11.09
N VAL A 246 -16.47 -25.65 10.59
CA VAL A 246 -16.06 -25.85 9.19
C VAL A 246 -14.62 -26.32 9.16
N ASP A 247 -14.34 -27.31 8.31
CA ASP A 247 -12.96 -27.76 8.12
C ASP A 247 -12.24 -26.80 7.18
N CYS A 248 -11.17 -26.21 7.68
CA CYS A 248 -10.38 -25.21 6.95
C CYS A 248 -8.95 -25.15 7.46
N ARG A 249 -8.07 -24.51 6.71
CA ARG A 249 -6.65 -24.29 7.02
C ARG A 249 -6.35 -22.83 7.11
N LEU A 250 -5.47 -22.43 8.01
CA LEU A 250 -4.96 -21.09 8.13
C LEU A 250 -3.52 -21.02 7.58
N VAL A 251 -3.27 -20.09 6.68
CA VAL A 251 -1.92 -19.73 6.23
C VAL A 251 -1.61 -18.30 6.65
N LEU A 252 -0.58 -18.14 7.45
CA LEU A 252 -0.01 -16.86 7.83
C LEU A 252 1.24 -16.66 6.97
N ALA A 253 1.27 -15.64 6.15
CA ALA A 253 2.36 -15.37 5.21
C ALA A 253 2.88 -13.95 5.38
N GLY A 254 4.18 -13.82 5.62
CA GLY A 254 4.81 -12.52 5.79
C GLY A 254 6.31 -12.63 6.05
N GLY A 255 6.97 -11.47 6.11
CA GLY A 255 8.36 -11.34 6.53
C GLY A 255 8.45 -10.77 7.93
N GLY A 256 9.53 -11.09 8.65
CA GLY A 256 9.93 -10.36 9.85
C GLY A 256 10.43 -8.97 9.49
N GLY A 257 10.33 -8.01 10.43
CA GLY A 257 11.01 -6.73 10.31
C GLY A 257 12.53 -6.94 10.08
N MET A 258 13.20 -5.95 9.52
CA MET A 258 14.61 -6.02 9.10
C MET A 258 15.63 -6.33 10.22
N ASP A 259 15.20 -6.49 11.46
CA ASP A 259 16.05 -6.80 12.60
C ASP A 259 15.73 -8.19 13.17
N PRO A 260 16.50 -9.24 12.80
CA PRO A 260 16.32 -10.59 13.34
C PRO A 260 16.52 -10.71 14.86
N ALA A 261 17.13 -9.70 15.49
CA ALA A 261 17.42 -9.69 16.93
C ALA A 261 16.22 -9.23 17.79
N LYS A 262 15.19 -8.64 17.17
CA LYS A 262 13.95 -8.28 17.86
C LYS A 262 12.91 -9.36 17.62
N SER A 263 12.74 -10.26 18.60
CA SER A 263 11.63 -11.21 18.62
C SER A 263 10.31 -10.43 18.57
N ASP A 264 9.68 -10.39 17.39
CA ASP A 264 8.38 -9.76 17.26
C ASP A 264 7.33 -10.61 17.94
N PRO A 265 6.53 -10.06 18.88
CA PRO A 265 5.48 -10.80 19.57
C PRO A 265 4.49 -11.50 18.62
N GLY A 266 4.22 -10.91 17.46
CA GLY A 266 3.35 -11.51 16.44
C GLY A 266 3.95 -12.78 15.82
N LEU A 267 5.27 -12.86 15.71
CA LEU A 267 5.96 -14.06 15.25
C LEU A 267 5.89 -15.18 16.28
N ALA A 268 6.13 -14.87 17.56
CA ALA A 268 6.03 -15.84 18.65
C ALA A 268 4.61 -16.44 18.78
N GLU A 269 3.59 -15.61 18.63
CA GLU A 269 2.19 -16.04 18.62
C GLU A 269 1.90 -17.00 17.46
N ALA A 270 2.43 -16.71 16.27
CA ALA A 270 2.28 -17.56 15.10
C ALA A 270 3.02 -18.91 15.28
N ASP A 271 4.23 -18.92 15.86
CA ASP A 271 5.00 -20.13 16.14
C ASP A 271 4.29 -21.03 17.16
N GLU A 272 3.76 -20.46 18.23
CA GLU A 272 2.98 -21.20 19.21
C GLU A 272 1.70 -21.82 18.58
N ALA A 273 1.05 -21.07 17.68
CA ALA A 273 -0.15 -21.55 17.01
C ALA A 273 0.14 -22.75 16.09
N VAL A 274 1.22 -22.70 15.31
CA VAL A 274 1.67 -23.79 14.43
C VAL A 274 1.98 -25.07 15.25
N THR A 275 2.65 -24.91 16.39
CA THR A 275 3.00 -26.06 17.25
C THR A 275 1.77 -26.78 17.78
N ARG A 276 0.66 -26.08 17.96
CA ARG A 276 -0.58 -26.62 18.56
C ARG A 276 -1.60 -27.12 17.55
N ASP A 277 -1.53 -26.68 16.30
CA ASP A 277 -2.51 -27.02 15.25
C ASP A 277 -1.82 -27.26 13.91
N PRO A 278 -1.82 -28.50 13.38
CA PRO A 278 -1.16 -28.85 12.12
C PRO A 278 -1.82 -28.21 10.89
N ASP A 279 -3.02 -27.66 11.01
CA ASP A 279 -3.70 -26.93 9.93
C ASP A 279 -3.35 -25.44 9.94
N ILE A 280 -2.46 -24.97 10.81
CA ILE A 280 -1.90 -23.62 10.75
C ILE A 280 -0.51 -23.68 10.12
N HIS A 281 -0.31 -22.97 9.03
CA HIS A 281 0.97 -22.86 8.33
C HIS A 281 1.52 -21.44 8.43
N ARG A 282 2.74 -21.31 8.94
CA ARG A 282 3.46 -20.04 8.98
C ARG A 282 4.54 -20.03 7.90
N LEU A 283 4.53 -19.01 7.05
CA LEU A 283 5.48 -18.83 5.97
C LEU A 283 6.28 -17.55 6.19
N MET A 284 7.61 -17.71 6.37
CA MET A 284 8.54 -16.57 6.35
C MET A 284 8.90 -16.29 4.90
N LEU A 285 8.42 -15.18 4.38
CA LEU A 285 8.63 -14.77 3.01
C LEU A 285 9.66 -13.63 2.94
N PRO A 286 10.62 -13.70 2.01
CA PRO A 286 11.52 -12.59 1.75
C PRO A 286 10.77 -11.40 1.11
N PRO A 287 11.35 -10.19 1.13
CA PRO A 287 10.72 -8.99 0.54
C PRO A 287 10.35 -9.14 -0.94
N GLU A 288 11.07 -9.99 -1.67
CA GLU A 288 10.91 -10.23 -3.10
C GLU A 288 9.87 -11.31 -3.45
N ALA A 289 9.19 -11.90 -2.46
CA ALA A 289 8.24 -13.02 -2.64
C ALA A 289 6.91 -12.61 -3.30
N ALA A 290 6.98 -11.81 -4.37
CA ALA A 290 5.80 -11.31 -5.06
C ALA A 290 4.96 -12.43 -5.70
N LEU A 291 5.61 -13.42 -6.30
CA LEU A 291 4.92 -14.57 -6.92
C LEU A 291 4.31 -15.51 -5.88
N GLU A 292 4.99 -15.72 -4.77
CA GLU A 292 4.51 -16.52 -3.64
C GLU A 292 3.24 -15.90 -3.05
N ILE A 293 3.25 -14.59 -2.80
CA ILE A 293 2.07 -13.84 -2.33
C ILE A 293 0.93 -13.94 -3.35
N ASN A 294 1.23 -13.80 -4.66
CA ASN A 294 0.24 -13.94 -5.73
C ASN A 294 -0.42 -15.32 -5.71
N ALA A 295 0.39 -16.40 -5.66
CA ALA A 295 -0.11 -17.77 -5.65
C ALA A 295 -0.94 -18.06 -4.39
N LEU A 296 -0.48 -17.64 -3.22
CA LEU A 296 -1.21 -17.78 -1.95
C LEU A 296 -2.56 -17.08 -1.98
N GLN A 297 -2.59 -15.81 -2.40
CA GLN A 297 -3.85 -15.07 -2.51
C GLN A 297 -4.81 -15.71 -3.52
N ARG A 298 -4.30 -16.27 -4.64
CA ARG A 298 -5.16 -16.99 -5.62
C ARG A 298 -5.68 -18.31 -5.07
N ALA A 299 -4.92 -19.01 -4.24
CA ALA A 299 -5.33 -20.27 -3.63
C ALA A 299 -6.30 -20.08 -2.45
N ALA A 300 -6.27 -18.93 -1.79
CA ALA A 300 -7.14 -18.65 -0.65
C ALA A 300 -8.62 -18.72 -1.04
N ALA A 301 -9.43 -19.25 -0.13
CA ALA A 301 -10.89 -19.12 -0.19
C ALA A 301 -11.32 -17.75 0.33
N ILE A 302 -10.73 -17.32 1.44
CA ILE A 302 -11.01 -16.06 2.12
C ILE A 302 -9.68 -15.45 2.58
N VAL A 303 -9.54 -14.12 2.47
CA VAL A 303 -8.42 -13.40 3.07
C VAL A 303 -8.89 -12.70 4.34
N LEU A 304 -8.17 -12.93 5.44
CA LEU A 304 -8.37 -12.28 6.73
C LEU A 304 -7.35 -11.17 6.89
N HIS A 305 -7.79 -9.95 7.14
CA HIS A 305 -6.91 -8.81 7.37
C HIS A 305 -7.44 -7.97 8.54
N MET A 306 -6.96 -8.30 9.75
CA MET A 306 -7.50 -7.77 11.01
C MET A 306 -6.47 -6.97 11.82
N PRO A 307 -5.76 -5.98 11.19
CA PRO A 307 -4.78 -5.20 11.92
C PRO A 307 -5.43 -4.29 12.96
N LEU A 308 -4.66 -3.95 14.01
CA LEU A 308 -4.98 -2.91 14.99
C LEU A 308 -4.70 -1.51 14.39
N GLN A 309 -3.66 -1.43 13.55
CA GLN A 309 -3.28 -0.22 12.82
C GLN A 309 -2.92 -0.57 11.38
N GLU A 310 -3.43 0.20 10.47
CA GLU A 310 -3.18 0.06 9.04
C GLU A 310 -3.21 1.45 8.38
N ASP A 311 -2.36 1.62 7.40
CA ASP A 311 -2.49 2.73 6.47
C ASP A 311 -3.60 2.39 5.44
N PHE A 312 -3.32 2.37 4.17
CA PHE A 312 -4.33 1.99 3.18
C PHE A 312 -4.63 0.48 3.17
N GLY A 313 -3.59 -0.38 3.31
CA GLY A 313 -3.73 -1.83 3.31
C GLY A 313 -3.83 -2.42 1.88
N LEU A 314 -2.82 -2.18 1.02
CA LEU A 314 -2.82 -2.67 -0.36
C LEU A 314 -3.03 -4.18 -0.50
N ALA A 315 -2.59 -4.98 0.49
CA ALA A 315 -2.82 -6.43 0.51
C ALA A 315 -4.31 -6.80 0.41
N VAL A 316 -5.21 -5.94 0.89
CA VAL A 316 -6.67 -6.09 0.76
C VAL A 316 -7.08 -5.94 -0.71
N ALA A 317 -6.72 -4.82 -1.35
CA ALA A 317 -7.03 -4.60 -2.77
C ALA A 317 -6.40 -5.68 -3.67
N GLU A 318 -5.18 -6.14 -3.36
CA GLU A 318 -4.51 -7.23 -4.08
C GLU A 318 -5.27 -8.56 -3.99
N ALA A 319 -5.78 -8.91 -2.81
CA ALA A 319 -6.62 -10.09 -2.63
C ALA A 319 -7.95 -9.96 -3.37
N MET A 320 -8.60 -8.80 -3.26
CA MET A 320 -9.84 -8.48 -3.95
C MET A 320 -9.67 -8.51 -5.48
N TRP A 321 -8.54 -8.03 -6.01
CA TRP A 321 -8.19 -8.12 -7.43
C TRP A 321 -8.17 -9.58 -7.93
N LYS A 322 -7.75 -10.50 -7.07
CA LYS A 322 -7.73 -11.94 -7.37
C LYS A 322 -9.10 -12.63 -7.15
N GLY A 323 -10.14 -11.83 -6.93
CA GLY A 323 -11.51 -12.33 -6.73
C GLY A 323 -11.72 -13.01 -5.37
N LYS A 324 -10.97 -12.59 -4.35
CA LYS A 324 -11.14 -13.15 -3.00
C LYS A 324 -11.92 -12.20 -2.12
N PRO A 325 -13.00 -12.66 -1.45
CA PRO A 325 -13.65 -11.87 -0.44
C PRO A 325 -12.68 -11.66 0.73
N VAL A 326 -12.67 -10.44 1.27
CA VAL A 326 -11.86 -10.08 2.43
C VAL A 326 -12.76 -9.91 3.64
N ILE A 327 -12.33 -10.47 4.77
CA ILE A 327 -12.87 -10.14 6.09
C ILE A 327 -11.81 -9.30 6.79
N GLY A 328 -12.10 -8.03 7.01
CA GLY A 328 -11.15 -7.06 7.55
C GLY A 328 -11.65 -6.37 8.82
N SER A 329 -10.73 -5.85 9.63
CA SER A 329 -11.06 -4.99 10.77
C SER A 329 -11.43 -3.57 10.29
N PHE A 330 -11.89 -2.73 11.23
CA PHE A 330 -12.24 -1.31 10.95
C PHE A 330 -11.00 -0.39 10.94
N ALA A 331 -9.80 -0.92 10.70
CA ALA A 331 -8.56 -0.16 10.73
C ALA A 331 -8.22 0.46 9.36
N GLY A 332 -7.58 1.63 9.40
CA GLY A 332 -6.99 2.29 8.24
C GLY A 332 -7.91 2.35 7.01
N GLY A 333 -7.37 2.04 5.84
CA GLY A 333 -8.07 2.06 4.56
C GLY A 333 -8.99 0.85 4.29
N ILE A 334 -9.07 -0.14 5.17
CA ILE A 334 -9.86 -1.35 4.95
C ILE A 334 -11.34 -1.02 4.68
N PRO A 335 -12.02 -0.15 5.47
CA PRO A 335 -13.42 0.18 5.22
C PRO A 335 -13.67 0.97 3.91
N ALA A 336 -12.65 1.58 3.33
CA ALA A 336 -12.76 2.23 2.02
C ALA A 336 -12.66 1.21 0.87
N GLN A 337 -12.03 0.07 1.10
CA GLN A 337 -11.84 -0.99 0.12
C GLN A 337 -12.92 -2.07 0.21
N VAL A 338 -13.33 -2.45 1.41
CA VAL A 338 -14.27 -3.55 1.64
C VAL A 338 -15.67 -3.00 1.89
N ILE A 339 -16.58 -3.22 0.94
CA ILE A 339 -18.00 -2.90 1.09
C ILE A 339 -18.69 -4.13 1.68
N SER A 340 -19.12 -4.03 2.95
CA SER A 340 -19.76 -5.15 3.65
C SER A 340 -20.95 -5.70 2.87
N GLU A 341 -21.04 -7.04 2.78
CA GLU A 341 -22.07 -7.82 2.06
C GLU A 341 -22.02 -7.71 0.53
N VAL A 342 -21.13 -6.87 -0.01
CA VAL A 342 -20.95 -6.69 -1.45
C VAL A 342 -19.62 -7.24 -1.92
N THR A 343 -18.51 -6.85 -1.29
CA THR A 343 -17.15 -7.27 -1.70
C THR A 343 -16.42 -8.08 -0.63
N GLY A 344 -16.99 -8.18 0.56
CA GLY A 344 -16.42 -8.85 1.72
C GLY A 344 -17.16 -8.43 2.98
N TYR A 345 -16.46 -8.41 4.10
CA TYR A 345 -17.02 -7.97 5.38
C TYR A 345 -16.02 -7.14 6.18
N VAL A 346 -16.49 -6.04 6.76
CA VAL A 346 -15.77 -5.32 7.81
C VAL A 346 -16.37 -5.74 9.16
N VAL A 347 -15.51 -6.17 10.07
CA VAL A 347 -15.90 -6.75 11.37
C VAL A 347 -15.24 -6.02 12.53
N ASN A 348 -15.89 -6.02 13.69
CA ASN A 348 -15.42 -5.34 14.90
C ASN A 348 -14.93 -6.30 15.98
N SER A 349 -15.02 -7.62 15.75
CA SER A 349 -14.61 -8.63 16.72
C SER A 349 -14.13 -9.91 16.04
N VAL A 350 -13.41 -10.70 16.80
CA VAL A 350 -12.92 -12.03 16.42
C VAL A 350 -14.09 -12.98 16.15
N GLU A 351 -15.14 -12.93 16.98
CA GLU A 351 -16.37 -13.73 16.83
C GLU A 351 -17.11 -13.36 15.54
N GLY A 352 -17.18 -12.06 15.23
CA GLY A 352 -17.75 -11.57 13.98
C GLY A 352 -16.98 -12.10 12.77
N ALA A 353 -15.65 -12.10 12.82
CA ALA A 353 -14.81 -12.69 11.77
C ALA A 353 -15.06 -14.19 11.62
N ALA A 354 -15.06 -14.93 12.73
CA ALA A 354 -15.31 -16.38 12.73
C ALA A 354 -16.71 -16.71 12.17
N PHE A 355 -17.73 -15.94 12.53
CA PHE A 355 -19.08 -16.09 11.98
C PHE A 355 -19.08 -15.92 10.45
N ARG A 356 -18.42 -14.86 9.93
CA ARG A 356 -18.36 -14.59 8.49
C ARG A 356 -17.53 -15.63 7.74
N VAL A 357 -16.44 -16.14 8.32
CA VAL A 357 -15.69 -17.29 7.76
C VAL A 357 -16.61 -18.48 7.59
N ARG A 358 -17.33 -18.89 8.65
CA ARG A 358 -18.28 -20.00 8.61
C ARG A 358 -19.36 -19.78 7.55
N GLN A 359 -19.97 -18.60 7.53
CA GLN A 359 -21.02 -18.25 6.58
C GLN A 359 -20.55 -18.39 5.13
N LEU A 360 -19.35 -17.91 4.82
CA LEU A 360 -18.80 -17.96 3.47
C LEU A 360 -18.39 -19.38 3.05
N LEU A 361 -17.75 -20.15 3.93
CA LEU A 361 -17.33 -21.51 3.62
C LEU A 361 -18.52 -22.47 3.49
N GLN A 362 -19.63 -22.21 4.17
CA GLN A 362 -20.87 -22.98 4.04
C GLN A 362 -21.74 -22.53 2.87
N ASN A 363 -21.43 -21.41 2.22
CA ASN A 363 -22.19 -20.89 1.08
C ASN A 363 -21.26 -20.53 -0.10
N PRO A 364 -20.89 -21.49 -0.95
CA PRO A 364 -20.00 -21.27 -2.10
C PRO A 364 -20.51 -20.20 -3.08
N ASP A 365 -21.81 -20.10 -3.29
CA ASP A 365 -22.40 -19.09 -4.19
C ASP A 365 -22.20 -17.67 -3.65
N LEU A 366 -22.42 -17.47 -2.34
CA LEU A 366 -22.14 -16.21 -1.69
C LEU A 366 -20.65 -15.85 -1.77
N LEU A 367 -19.78 -16.82 -1.50
CA LEU A 367 -18.33 -16.65 -1.58
C LEU A 367 -17.90 -16.22 -2.99
N ALA A 368 -18.39 -16.90 -4.03
CA ALA A 368 -18.09 -16.60 -5.43
C ALA A 368 -18.64 -15.21 -5.83
N ARG A 369 -19.86 -14.87 -5.41
CA ARG A 369 -20.50 -13.57 -5.68
C ARG A 369 -19.70 -12.41 -5.08
N LEU A 370 -19.33 -12.51 -3.79
CA LEU A 370 -18.55 -11.46 -3.12
C LEU A 370 -17.15 -11.32 -3.74
N GLY A 371 -16.49 -12.44 -4.07
CA GLY A 371 -15.19 -12.40 -4.72
C GLY A 371 -15.23 -11.78 -6.12
N GLY A 372 -16.25 -12.09 -6.92
CA GLY A 372 -16.46 -11.47 -8.23
C GLY A 372 -16.72 -9.96 -8.14
N ALA A 373 -17.57 -9.55 -7.20
CA ALA A 373 -17.84 -8.14 -6.93
C ALA A 373 -16.58 -7.39 -6.41
N ALA A 374 -15.77 -8.04 -5.56
CA ALA A 374 -14.51 -7.51 -5.07
C ALA A 374 -13.54 -7.21 -6.22
N ARG A 375 -13.36 -8.17 -7.14
CA ARG A 375 -12.49 -7.97 -8.32
C ARG A 375 -12.94 -6.82 -9.19
N GLU A 376 -14.24 -6.75 -9.48
CA GLU A 376 -14.80 -5.68 -10.30
C GLU A 376 -14.69 -4.31 -9.64
N TYR A 377 -14.85 -4.24 -8.33
CA TYR A 377 -14.68 -3.02 -7.57
C TYR A 377 -13.23 -2.52 -7.63
N VAL A 378 -12.23 -3.40 -7.42
CA VAL A 378 -10.82 -3.05 -7.57
C VAL A 378 -10.51 -2.63 -9.00
N ARG A 379 -11.05 -3.33 -10.00
CA ARG A 379 -10.86 -3.01 -11.43
C ARG A 379 -11.28 -1.57 -11.75
N ARG A 380 -12.36 -1.10 -11.15
CA ARG A 380 -12.89 0.27 -11.39
C ARG A 380 -12.19 1.33 -10.56
N SER A 381 -11.83 1.01 -9.31
CA SER A 381 -11.48 2.03 -8.32
C SER A 381 -10.00 2.05 -7.94
N PHE A 382 -9.27 0.92 -8.03
CA PHE A 382 -7.93 0.82 -7.43
C PHE A 382 -6.83 0.37 -8.40
N LEU A 383 -7.05 0.35 -9.71
CA LEU A 383 -5.97 0.04 -10.64
C LEU A 383 -5.02 1.23 -10.85
N ILE A 384 -3.78 0.91 -11.17
CA ILE A 384 -2.73 1.90 -11.44
C ILE A 384 -3.07 2.83 -12.61
N THR A 385 -3.90 2.39 -13.54
CA THR A 385 -4.42 3.22 -14.65
C THR A 385 -5.34 4.34 -14.14
N ARG A 386 -6.16 4.10 -13.11
CA ARG A 386 -6.95 5.15 -12.44
C ARG A 386 -5.99 6.14 -11.75
N HIS A 387 -5.00 5.64 -11.01
CA HIS A 387 -4.01 6.47 -10.32
C HIS A 387 -3.21 7.36 -11.30
N LEU A 388 -2.84 6.83 -12.47
CA LEU A 388 -2.25 7.62 -13.54
C LEU A 388 -3.18 8.75 -13.99
N GLY A 389 -4.48 8.47 -14.16
CA GLY A 389 -5.49 9.47 -14.49
C GLY A 389 -5.56 10.60 -13.46
N ASP A 390 -5.53 10.26 -12.17
CA ASP A 390 -5.53 11.24 -11.08
C ASP A 390 -4.27 12.13 -11.13
N TYR A 391 -3.10 11.55 -11.41
CA TYR A 391 -1.86 12.32 -11.54
C TYR A 391 -1.86 13.22 -12.78
N LEU A 392 -2.43 12.78 -13.91
CA LEU A 392 -2.60 13.62 -15.09
C LEU A 392 -3.56 14.79 -14.81
N ALA A 393 -4.66 14.52 -14.10
CA ALA A 393 -5.61 15.56 -13.71
C ALA A 393 -4.96 16.57 -12.74
N LEU A 394 -4.17 16.10 -11.79
CA LEU A 394 -3.41 16.95 -10.88
C LEU A 394 -2.41 17.85 -11.64
N LEU A 395 -1.62 17.25 -12.55
CA LEU A 395 -0.67 17.99 -13.39
C LEU A 395 -1.41 19.05 -14.22
N ALA A 396 -2.51 18.68 -14.88
CA ALA A 396 -3.30 19.61 -15.65
C ALA A 396 -3.84 20.77 -14.83
N THR A 397 -4.37 20.49 -13.64
CA THR A 397 -5.00 21.49 -12.76
C THR A 397 -3.98 22.49 -12.20
N LEU A 398 -2.80 22.02 -11.81
CA LEU A 398 -1.80 22.87 -11.17
C LEU A 398 -0.89 23.61 -12.15
N THR A 399 -0.79 23.16 -13.40
CA THR A 399 0.10 23.75 -14.43
C THR A 399 -0.67 24.40 -15.57
N ALA A 400 -1.98 24.60 -15.41
CA ALA A 400 -2.84 25.31 -16.34
C ALA A 400 -2.45 26.79 -16.47
#